data_688f585696f04258ab562887bbbba1d9
#
_entry.id   688f585696f04258ab562887bbbba1d9
#
_cell.length_a   1.000
_cell.length_b   1.000
_cell.length_c   1.000
_cell.angle_alpha   90.00
_cell.angle_beta   90.00
_cell.angle_gamma   90.00
#
_symmetry.space_group_name_H-M   'P 1'
#
loop_
_entity.id
_entity.type
_entity.pdbx_description
1 polymer ?
#
loop_
_entity_poly.entity_id
_entity_poly.type
_entity_poly.pdbx_seq_one_letter_code
_entity_poly.pdbx_strand_id
1 'polypeptide(L)'
;MTACLLLIPLIGVIAILRGRDPGATARLTTTLMLATGILLAGLWAMGIRDGLSIAPVVLSKPEIRLGLGLYDGMSVIMMLLSVIVAFAAARTGSCKKRHERLWNISLLLVAAGAVGAFISTDLFFFYAFHELALVPTFLMIGILGRGERKIIAWKATIYLAFGSIVLLAGLLWLIAASGTSSLAFEDLLKTSIPAEDQPGIALLLIIGFGTLVSLFPFHSWAAPTYASAPAPISMLHAGVLKKFGLYGLLRLHPLVPEGMSHWLNLVIVLLIGNILWIGFVTINQKRLDLMLGNSSVMHMG
;
A
#
# COMPACT_ATOMS: atom_id res chain seq x y z
N MET A 1 16.89 -0.13 13.36
CA MET A 1 16.40 -1.52 13.16
C MET A 1 15.28 -1.60 12.11
N THR A 2 14.36 -0.64 12.02
CA THR A 2 13.31 -0.62 10.97
C THR A 2 13.86 -0.67 9.54
N ALA A 3 15.02 -0.03 9.28
CA ALA A 3 15.69 -0.13 7.99
C ALA A 3 16.01 -1.58 7.57
N CYS A 4 16.23 -2.49 8.49
CA CYS A 4 16.47 -3.89 8.16
C CYS A 4 15.28 -4.53 7.46
N LEU A 5 14.04 -4.17 7.84
CA LEU A 5 12.83 -4.68 7.18
C LEU A 5 12.76 -4.29 5.70
N LEU A 6 13.28 -3.13 5.33
CA LEU A 6 13.36 -2.69 3.94
C LEU A 6 14.55 -3.31 3.21
N LEU A 7 15.72 -3.40 3.88
CA LEU A 7 16.94 -3.93 3.27
C LEU A 7 16.87 -5.44 3.00
N ILE A 8 16.24 -6.21 3.88
CA ILE A 8 16.12 -7.67 3.74
C ILE A 8 15.52 -8.07 2.37
N PRO A 9 14.33 -7.58 1.95
CA PRO A 9 13.76 -7.96 0.65
C PRO A 9 14.58 -7.43 -0.53
N LEU A 10 15.20 -6.25 -0.42
CA LEU A 10 16.07 -5.72 -1.47
C LEU A 10 17.33 -6.55 -1.66
N ILE A 11 17.97 -7.00 -0.57
CA ILE A 11 19.10 -7.94 -0.62
C ILE A 11 18.64 -9.27 -1.24
N GLY A 12 17.45 -9.75 -0.91
CA GLY A 12 16.86 -10.94 -1.54
C GLY A 12 16.71 -10.80 -3.06
N VAL A 13 16.23 -9.65 -3.53
CA VAL A 13 16.15 -9.34 -4.98
C VAL A 13 17.53 -9.38 -5.61
N ILE A 14 18.52 -8.72 -5.02
CA ILE A 14 19.91 -8.70 -5.53
C ILE A 14 20.48 -10.12 -5.57
N ALA A 15 20.23 -10.95 -4.56
CA ALA A 15 20.70 -12.34 -4.50
C ALA A 15 20.09 -13.18 -5.65
N ILE A 16 18.80 -13.02 -5.94
CA ILE A 16 18.14 -13.70 -7.07
C ILE A 16 18.73 -13.23 -8.42
N LEU A 17 18.96 -11.93 -8.57
CA LEU A 17 19.57 -11.37 -9.78
C LEU A 17 20.98 -11.92 -10.01
N ARG A 18 21.74 -12.17 -8.93
CA ARG A 18 23.07 -12.78 -8.96
C ARG A 18 23.07 -14.32 -9.12
N GLY A 19 21.93 -14.93 -9.42
CA GLY A 19 21.81 -16.34 -9.77
C GLY A 19 21.53 -17.30 -8.60
N ARG A 20 21.17 -16.80 -7.42
CA ARG A 20 20.67 -17.65 -6.32
C ARG A 20 19.31 -18.23 -6.69
N ASP A 21 18.99 -19.38 -6.09
CA ASP A 21 17.68 -20.02 -6.27
C ASP A 21 16.55 -19.05 -5.86
N PRO A 22 15.62 -18.73 -6.77
CA PRO A 22 14.62 -17.71 -6.50
C PRO A 22 13.65 -18.10 -5.39
N GLY A 23 13.20 -19.36 -5.39
CA GLY A 23 12.21 -19.84 -4.43
C GLY A 23 12.79 -19.97 -3.02
N ALA A 24 13.98 -20.54 -2.88
CA ALA A 24 14.65 -20.64 -1.58
C ALA A 24 15.00 -19.25 -1.02
N THR A 25 15.50 -18.35 -1.86
CA THR A 25 15.83 -16.97 -1.47
C THR A 25 14.60 -16.22 -1.00
N ALA A 26 13.48 -16.27 -1.72
CA ALA A 26 12.26 -15.60 -1.32
C ALA A 26 11.69 -16.14 0.01
N ARG A 27 11.70 -17.46 0.20
CA ARG A 27 11.26 -18.07 1.47
C ARG A 27 12.16 -17.67 2.65
N LEU A 28 13.47 -17.68 2.48
CA LEU A 28 14.40 -17.24 3.52
C LEU A 28 14.20 -15.76 3.83
N THR A 29 14.16 -14.91 2.82
CA THR A 29 13.99 -13.46 2.95
C THR A 29 12.70 -13.11 3.69
N THR A 30 11.57 -13.71 3.30
CA THR A 30 10.28 -13.45 3.97
C THR A 30 10.21 -14.01 5.38
N THR A 31 10.96 -15.08 5.70
CA THR A 31 11.10 -15.57 7.07
C THR A 31 11.87 -14.58 7.93
N LEU A 32 12.97 -14.04 7.41
CA LEU A 32 13.76 -13.01 8.12
C LEU A 32 12.95 -11.73 8.30
N MET A 33 12.17 -11.32 7.30
CA MET A 33 11.23 -10.18 7.44
C MET A 33 10.22 -10.43 8.55
N LEU A 34 9.60 -11.62 8.60
CA LEU A 34 8.63 -11.95 9.64
C LEU A 34 9.26 -11.94 11.02
N ALA A 35 10.43 -12.58 11.20
CA ALA A 35 11.14 -12.60 12.47
C ALA A 35 11.52 -11.18 12.93
N THR A 36 12.04 -10.35 12.01
CA THR A 36 12.38 -8.96 12.30
C THR A 36 11.14 -8.12 12.62
N GLY A 37 10.04 -8.33 11.91
CA GLY A 37 8.77 -7.64 12.16
C GLY A 37 8.18 -7.97 13.53
N ILE A 38 8.19 -9.24 13.94
CA ILE A 38 7.75 -9.67 15.28
C ILE A 38 8.65 -9.09 16.36
N LEU A 39 9.98 -9.12 16.16
CA LEU A 39 10.93 -8.52 17.10
C LEU A 39 10.66 -7.02 17.27
N LEU A 40 10.52 -6.27 16.19
CA LEU A 40 10.25 -4.84 16.23
C LEU A 40 8.91 -4.51 16.92
N ALA A 41 7.87 -5.28 16.65
CA ALA A 41 6.59 -5.12 17.29
C ALA A 41 6.67 -5.42 18.81
N GLY A 42 7.43 -6.44 19.20
CA GLY A 42 7.68 -6.76 20.60
C GLY A 42 8.45 -5.66 21.32
N LEU A 43 9.53 -5.14 20.72
CA LEU A 43 10.29 -4.01 21.27
C LEU A 43 9.42 -2.76 21.42
N TRP A 44 8.61 -2.46 20.41
CA TRP A 44 7.68 -1.34 20.45
C TRP A 44 6.64 -1.48 21.56
N ALA A 45 6.06 -2.69 21.74
CA ALA A 45 5.11 -2.99 22.81
C ALA A 45 5.71 -2.88 24.22
N MET A 46 7.00 -3.18 24.36
CA MET A 46 7.77 -2.98 25.61
C MET A 46 8.18 -1.52 25.86
N GLY A 47 7.81 -0.60 24.95
CA GLY A 47 8.17 0.83 25.07
C GLY A 47 9.60 1.15 24.66
N ILE A 48 10.36 0.18 24.13
CA ILE A 48 11.75 0.38 23.67
C ILE A 48 11.69 1.00 22.27
N ARG A 49 11.95 2.30 22.18
CA ARG A 49 11.85 3.06 20.91
C ARG A 49 13.19 3.55 20.39
N ASP A 50 14.21 3.61 21.25
CA ASP A 50 15.55 4.06 20.91
C ASP A 50 16.20 3.12 19.89
N GLY A 51 16.78 3.71 18.83
CA GLY A 51 17.44 2.96 17.75
C GLY A 51 16.49 2.20 16.81
N LEU A 52 15.17 2.28 17.00
CA LEU A 52 14.20 1.68 16.07
C LEU A 52 14.05 2.50 14.79
N SER A 53 14.10 3.82 14.86
CA SER A 53 13.92 4.73 13.71
C SER A 53 15.25 5.22 13.13
N ILE A 54 15.20 5.58 11.85
CA ILE A 54 16.26 6.32 11.15
C ILE A 54 15.59 7.40 10.28
N ALA A 55 16.28 8.52 10.09
CA ALA A 55 15.78 9.59 9.23
C ALA A 55 16.95 10.36 8.56
N PRO A 56 17.80 9.71 7.74
CA PRO A 56 18.83 10.40 7.00
C PRO A 56 18.21 11.37 5.99
N VAL A 57 18.76 12.59 5.91
CA VAL A 57 18.37 13.58 4.91
C VAL A 57 18.86 13.13 3.55
N VAL A 58 17.95 13.03 2.58
CA VAL A 58 18.25 12.65 1.18
C VAL A 58 18.36 13.89 0.30
N LEU A 59 17.48 14.87 0.53
CA LEU A 59 17.48 16.15 -0.15
C LEU A 59 17.23 17.26 0.88
N SER A 60 17.91 18.40 0.72
CA SER A 60 17.83 19.51 1.68
C SER A 60 16.79 20.58 1.32
N LYS A 61 16.39 20.68 0.05
CA LYS A 61 15.36 21.64 -0.41
C LYS A 61 14.57 21.07 -1.58
N PRO A 62 13.28 20.64 -1.40
CA PRO A 62 12.60 20.47 -0.10
C PRO A 62 13.34 19.46 0.78
N GLU A 63 13.17 19.52 2.09
CA GLU A 63 13.82 18.59 2.99
C GLU A 63 13.11 17.24 2.96
N ILE A 64 13.72 16.28 2.26
CA ILE A 64 13.24 14.90 2.15
C ILE A 64 14.14 14.01 2.99
N ARG A 65 13.55 13.30 3.93
CA ARG A 65 14.26 12.37 4.82
C ARG A 65 13.81 10.94 4.51
N LEU A 66 14.75 10.01 4.34
CA LEU A 66 14.41 8.60 4.35
C LEU A 66 14.05 8.19 5.79
N GLY A 67 12.90 8.70 6.23
CA GLY A 67 12.37 8.44 7.55
C GLY A 67 11.72 7.06 7.61
N LEU A 68 12.29 6.15 8.40
CA LEU A 68 11.77 4.82 8.64
C LEU A 68 11.62 4.59 10.14
N GLY A 69 10.39 4.44 10.62
CA GLY A 69 10.10 4.29 12.02
C GLY A 69 8.72 3.70 12.28
N LEU A 70 8.50 3.19 13.49
CA LEU A 70 7.18 2.78 13.96
C LEU A 70 6.55 3.96 14.70
N TYR A 71 5.78 4.74 13.97
CA TYR A 71 5.22 6.00 14.45
C TYR A 71 4.15 5.78 15.55
N ASP A 72 3.27 4.81 15.31
CA ASP A 72 2.13 4.49 16.19
C ASP A 72 1.74 3.01 16.09
N GLY A 73 0.72 2.61 16.88
CA GLY A 73 0.19 1.25 16.86
C GLY A 73 -0.38 0.84 15.50
N MET A 74 -0.92 1.78 14.73
CA MET A 74 -1.44 1.50 13.38
C MET A 74 -0.29 1.12 12.43
N SER A 75 0.83 1.82 12.46
CA SER A 75 2.04 1.47 11.70
C SER A 75 2.56 0.08 12.05
N VAL A 76 2.57 -0.27 13.35
CA VAL A 76 3.00 -1.60 13.82
C VAL A 76 2.08 -2.70 13.28
N ILE A 77 0.76 -2.52 13.38
CA ILE A 77 -0.23 -3.50 12.90
C ILE A 77 -0.10 -3.68 11.38
N MET A 78 0.00 -2.59 10.62
CA MET A 78 0.12 -2.65 9.17
C MET A 78 1.45 -3.25 8.72
N MET A 79 2.54 -2.97 9.41
CA MET A 79 3.83 -3.62 9.21
C MET A 79 3.73 -5.13 9.46
N LEU A 80 3.18 -5.55 10.60
CA LEU A 80 2.99 -6.97 10.91
C LEU A 80 2.13 -7.67 9.87
N LEU A 81 1.01 -7.08 9.48
CA LEU A 81 0.16 -7.60 8.43
C LEU A 81 0.94 -7.82 7.13
N SER A 82 1.77 -6.85 6.75
CA SER A 82 2.57 -6.90 5.52
C SER A 82 3.58 -8.05 5.54
N VAL A 83 4.31 -8.23 6.64
CA VAL A 83 5.32 -9.31 6.73
C VAL A 83 4.67 -10.69 6.84
N ILE A 84 3.53 -10.82 7.53
CA ILE A 84 2.76 -12.08 7.62
C ILE A 84 2.24 -12.50 6.25
N VAL A 85 1.62 -11.56 5.51
CA VAL A 85 1.06 -11.86 4.20
C VAL A 85 2.16 -12.16 3.18
N ALA A 86 3.29 -11.42 3.20
CA ALA A 86 4.44 -11.70 2.34
C ALA A 86 5.03 -13.09 2.63
N PHE A 87 5.15 -13.47 3.90
CA PHE A 87 5.61 -14.79 4.32
C PHE A 87 4.65 -15.90 3.82
N ALA A 88 3.35 -15.72 3.97
CA ALA A 88 2.36 -16.68 3.48
C ALA A 88 2.38 -16.80 1.95
N ALA A 89 2.45 -15.67 1.24
CA ALA A 89 2.49 -15.62 -0.22
C ALA A 89 3.74 -16.32 -0.79
N ALA A 90 4.90 -16.18 -0.14
CA ALA A 90 6.13 -16.86 -0.57
C ALA A 90 6.07 -18.39 -0.42
N ARG A 91 5.20 -18.91 0.45
CA ARG A 91 5.04 -20.35 0.69
C ARG A 91 3.92 -20.99 -0.08
N THR A 92 2.83 -20.27 -0.30
CA THR A 92 1.67 -20.76 -1.04
C THR A 92 1.81 -20.59 -2.55
N GLY A 93 2.71 -19.71 -2.99
CA GLY A 93 2.92 -19.39 -4.40
C GLY A 93 3.74 -20.47 -5.10
N SER A 94 3.17 -21.01 -6.19
CA SER A 94 3.92 -21.81 -7.15
C SER A 94 3.78 -21.19 -8.54
N CYS A 95 4.88 -21.10 -9.25
CA CYS A 95 4.93 -20.61 -10.62
C CYS A 95 5.73 -21.58 -11.50
N LYS A 96 5.42 -21.60 -12.81
CA LYS A 96 6.23 -22.37 -13.77
C LYS A 96 7.68 -21.90 -13.70
N LYS A 97 8.65 -22.80 -13.76
CA LYS A 97 10.11 -22.52 -13.70
C LYS A 97 10.54 -21.34 -14.59
N ARG A 98 9.93 -21.20 -15.78
CA ARG A 98 10.20 -20.10 -16.72
C ARG A 98 9.98 -18.70 -16.12
N HIS A 99 9.04 -18.54 -15.19
CA HIS A 99 8.67 -17.26 -14.62
C HIS A 99 9.03 -17.12 -13.13
N GLU A 100 9.75 -18.09 -12.59
CA GLU A 100 10.05 -18.18 -11.17
C GLU A 100 10.88 -16.98 -10.66
N ARG A 101 11.84 -16.51 -11.46
CA ARG A 101 12.59 -15.29 -11.14
C ARG A 101 11.68 -14.07 -11.05
N LEU A 102 10.87 -13.84 -12.10
CA LEU A 102 9.92 -12.71 -12.12
C LEU A 102 8.97 -12.76 -10.93
N TRP A 103 8.43 -13.96 -10.64
CA TRP A 103 7.53 -14.19 -9.49
C TRP A 103 8.16 -13.75 -8.18
N ASN A 104 9.32 -14.30 -7.84
CA ASN A 104 9.94 -14.09 -6.53
C ASN A 104 10.52 -12.66 -6.39
N ILE A 105 11.09 -12.09 -7.45
CA ILE A 105 11.53 -10.69 -7.45
C ILE A 105 10.34 -9.75 -7.25
N SER A 106 9.24 -9.94 -8.00
CA SER A 106 8.05 -9.11 -7.86
C SER A 106 7.43 -9.23 -6.48
N LEU A 107 7.35 -10.44 -5.91
CA LEU A 107 6.87 -10.67 -4.55
C LEU A 107 7.68 -9.90 -3.51
N LEU A 108 9.02 -9.95 -3.61
CA LEU A 108 9.92 -9.25 -2.68
C LEU A 108 9.82 -7.72 -2.85
N LEU A 109 9.69 -7.22 -4.09
CA LEU A 109 9.50 -5.79 -4.33
C LEU A 109 8.15 -5.28 -3.80
N VAL A 110 7.06 -6.04 -4.00
CA VAL A 110 5.76 -5.72 -3.41
C VAL A 110 5.84 -5.71 -1.88
N ALA A 111 6.51 -6.69 -1.28
CA ALA A 111 6.70 -6.74 0.17
C ALA A 111 7.55 -5.56 0.68
N ALA A 112 8.62 -5.20 -0.03
CA ALA A 112 9.46 -4.04 0.29
C ALA A 112 8.67 -2.73 0.21
N GLY A 113 7.90 -2.53 -0.87
CA GLY A 113 7.07 -1.35 -1.06
C GLY A 113 5.98 -1.24 0.01
N ALA A 114 5.29 -2.34 0.32
CA ALA A 114 4.25 -2.37 1.34
C ALA A 114 4.80 -2.04 2.74
N VAL A 115 5.84 -2.73 3.18
CA VAL A 115 6.48 -2.48 4.48
C VAL A 115 7.05 -1.06 4.51
N GLY A 116 7.78 -0.65 3.46
CA GLY A 116 8.37 0.69 3.37
C GLY A 116 7.31 1.79 3.51
N ALA A 117 6.15 1.65 2.86
CA ALA A 117 5.07 2.62 2.97
C ALA A 117 4.52 2.75 4.41
N PHE A 118 4.30 1.62 5.11
CA PHE A 118 3.71 1.66 6.45
C PHE A 118 4.69 2.08 7.56
N ILE A 119 6.00 1.91 7.36
CA ILE A 119 7.01 2.37 8.32
C ILE A 119 7.62 3.73 7.94
N SER A 120 7.19 4.33 6.82
CA SER A 120 7.67 5.65 6.42
C SER A 120 7.16 6.74 7.35
N THR A 121 8.05 7.63 7.77
CA THR A 121 7.72 8.82 8.58
C THR A 121 7.78 10.11 7.75
N ASP A 122 8.02 9.99 6.43
CA ASP A 122 8.12 11.08 5.47
C ASP A 122 7.11 10.87 4.34
N LEU A 123 6.41 11.94 3.95
CA LEU A 123 5.33 11.90 2.96
C LEU A 123 5.80 11.47 1.57
N PHE A 124 7.02 11.89 1.16
CA PHE A 124 7.58 11.50 -0.12
C PHE A 124 7.84 9.99 -0.18
N PHE A 125 8.52 9.44 0.83
CA PHE A 125 8.82 8.01 0.86
C PHE A 125 7.59 7.14 1.12
N PHE A 126 6.61 7.64 1.87
CA PHE A 126 5.30 7.01 2.01
C PHE A 126 4.66 6.77 0.64
N TYR A 127 4.62 7.80 -0.22
CA TYR A 127 4.08 7.69 -1.56
C TYR A 127 4.99 6.84 -2.48
N ALA A 128 6.30 7.07 -2.47
CA ALA A 128 7.26 6.37 -3.34
C ALA A 128 7.29 4.85 -3.10
N PHE A 129 7.21 4.39 -1.86
CA PHE A 129 7.16 2.97 -1.55
C PHE A 129 5.85 2.33 -1.98
N HIS A 130 4.73 3.03 -1.94
CA HIS A 130 3.48 2.55 -2.52
C HIS A 130 3.62 2.36 -4.04
N GLU A 131 4.15 3.34 -4.75
CA GLU A 131 4.39 3.26 -6.20
C GLU A 131 5.32 2.10 -6.57
N LEU A 132 6.34 1.83 -5.75
CA LEU A 132 7.26 0.70 -5.95
C LEU A 132 6.53 -0.65 -6.03
N ALA A 133 5.39 -0.82 -5.35
CA ALA A 133 4.62 -2.05 -5.37
C ALA A 133 3.69 -2.19 -6.60
N LEU A 134 3.34 -1.10 -7.28
CA LEU A 134 2.38 -1.12 -8.38
C LEU A 134 2.93 -1.79 -9.64
N VAL A 135 4.17 -1.46 -10.04
CA VAL A 135 4.78 -2.03 -11.26
C VAL A 135 4.93 -3.56 -11.19
N PRO A 136 5.50 -4.15 -10.12
CA PRO A 136 5.55 -5.59 -9.97
C PRO A 136 4.16 -6.24 -9.99
N THR A 137 3.17 -5.61 -9.37
CA THR A 137 1.78 -6.10 -9.35
C THR A 137 1.20 -6.19 -10.76
N PHE A 138 1.36 -5.15 -11.58
CA PHE A 138 0.95 -5.15 -12.98
C PHE A 138 1.58 -6.30 -13.76
N LEU A 139 2.91 -6.47 -13.65
CA LEU A 139 3.64 -7.54 -14.32
C LEU A 139 3.15 -8.93 -13.89
N MET A 140 2.93 -9.13 -12.60
CA MET A 140 2.44 -10.40 -12.06
C MET A 140 1.04 -10.73 -12.59
N ILE A 141 0.12 -9.78 -12.65
CA ILE A 141 -1.23 -9.99 -13.17
C ILE A 141 -1.19 -10.22 -14.69
N GLY A 142 -0.51 -9.36 -15.44
CA GLY A 142 -0.47 -9.39 -16.91
C GLY A 142 0.23 -10.63 -17.48
N ILE A 143 1.26 -11.15 -16.78
CA ILE A 143 2.05 -12.32 -17.24
C ILE A 143 1.53 -13.62 -16.66
N LEU A 144 1.17 -13.64 -15.37
CA LEU A 144 0.86 -14.85 -14.60
C LEU A 144 -0.64 -15.04 -14.35
N GLY A 145 -1.46 -14.05 -14.65
CA GLY A 145 -2.91 -14.09 -14.48
C GLY A 145 -3.61 -15.08 -15.41
N ARG A 146 -4.90 -15.30 -15.15
CA ARG A 146 -5.79 -16.21 -15.88
C ARG A 146 -6.78 -15.43 -16.75
N GLY A 147 -7.35 -16.09 -17.76
CA GLY A 147 -8.34 -15.49 -18.67
C GLY A 147 -7.77 -14.30 -19.45
N GLU A 148 -8.55 -13.24 -19.55
CA GLU A 148 -8.19 -12.00 -20.26
C GLU A 148 -7.20 -11.13 -19.45
N ARG A 149 -6.19 -11.77 -18.90
CA ARG A 149 -5.21 -11.19 -17.95
C ARG A 149 -4.60 -9.87 -18.43
N LYS A 150 -4.35 -9.69 -19.73
CA LYS A 150 -3.78 -8.44 -20.26
C LYS A 150 -4.75 -7.27 -20.12
N ILE A 151 -6.00 -7.47 -20.54
CA ILE A 151 -7.05 -6.45 -20.45
C ILE A 151 -7.31 -6.10 -18.97
N ILE A 152 -7.39 -7.12 -18.11
CA ILE A 152 -7.59 -6.94 -16.66
C ILE A 152 -6.41 -6.20 -16.04
N ALA A 153 -5.17 -6.55 -16.37
CA ALA A 153 -3.99 -5.86 -15.87
C ALA A 153 -3.97 -4.38 -16.31
N TRP A 154 -4.24 -4.10 -17.59
CA TRP A 154 -4.33 -2.72 -18.08
C TRP A 154 -5.44 -1.94 -17.40
N LYS A 155 -6.64 -2.53 -17.25
CA LYS A 155 -7.74 -1.89 -16.53
C LYS A 155 -7.33 -1.52 -15.11
N ALA A 156 -6.77 -2.47 -14.35
CA ALA A 156 -6.31 -2.23 -12.99
C ALA A 156 -5.24 -1.12 -12.95
N THR A 157 -4.27 -1.16 -13.86
CA THR A 157 -3.20 -0.17 -13.91
C THR A 157 -3.70 1.23 -14.23
N ILE A 158 -4.63 1.38 -15.17
CA ILE A 158 -5.21 2.70 -15.52
C ILE A 158 -5.95 3.28 -14.32
N TYR A 159 -6.76 2.47 -13.60
CA TYR A 159 -7.44 2.94 -12.39
C TYR A 159 -6.46 3.33 -11.29
N LEU A 160 -5.48 2.48 -11.02
CA LEU A 160 -4.50 2.73 -9.96
C LEU A 160 -3.60 3.92 -10.30
N ALA A 161 -3.15 4.05 -11.56
CA ALA A 161 -2.37 5.20 -12.02
C ALA A 161 -3.17 6.51 -11.94
N PHE A 162 -4.46 6.49 -12.34
CA PHE A 162 -5.34 7.64 -12.17
C PHE A 162 -5.44 8.04 -10.68
N GLY A 163 -5.75 7.08 -9.80
CA GLY A 163 -5.83 7.32 -8.36
C GLY A 163 -4.53 7.87 -7.79
N SER A 164 -3.39 7.32 -8.24
CA SER A 164 -2.06 7.74 -7.81
C SER A 164 -1.71 9.15 -8.26
N ILE A 165 -2.02 9.54 -9.50
CA ILE A 165 -1.80 10.90 -10.01
C ILE A 165 -2.67 11.90 -9.25
N VAL A 166 -3.95 11.58 -9.00
CA VAL A 166 -4.85 12.44 -8.22
C VAL A 166 -4.35 12.57 -6.78
N LEU A 167 -3.90 11.47 -6.18
CA LEU A 167 -3.29 11.49 -4.85
C LEU A 167 -2.06 12.38 -4.82
N LEU A 168 -1.15 12.23 -5.79
CA LEU A 168 0.06 13.04 -5.90
C LEU A 168 -0.29 14.54 -5.99
N ALA A 169 -1.30 14.91 -6.79
CA ALA A 169 -1.75 16.29 -6.89
C ALA A 169 -2.24 16.82 -5.52
N GLY A 170 -3.00 16.02 -4.78
CA GLY A 170 -3.45 16.36 -3.42
C GLY A 170 -2.29 16.52 -2.43
N LEU A 171 -1.29 15.63 -2.50
CA LEU A 171 -0.09 15.70 -1.66
C LEU A 171 0.77 16.92 -1.98
N LEU A 172 0.95 17.24 -3.25
CA LEU A 172 1.70 18.45 -3.67
C LEU A 172 0.98 19.74 -3.26
N TRP A 173 -0.35 19.80 -3.36
CA TRP A 173 -1.12 20.94 -2.86
C TRP A 173 -1.00 21.07 -1.35
N LEU A 174 -1.12 19.97 -0.61
CA LEU A 174 -0.93 19.96 0.84
C LEU A 174 0.45 20.49 1.25
N ILE A 175 1.52 20.07 0.57
CA ILE A 175 2.88 20.55 0.82
C ILE A 175 2.96 22.04 0.52
N ALA A 176 2.43 22.51 -0.61
CA ALA A 176 2.45 23.92 -0.99
C ALA A 176 1.69 24.79 0.01
N ALA A 177 0.51 24.34 0.46
CA ALA A 177 -0.32 25.05 1.44
C ALA A 177 0.26 25.04 2.86
N SER A 178 1.07 24.03 3.21
CA SER A 178 1.69 23.94 4.55
C SER A 178 2.78 24.98 4.81
N GLY A 179 3.38 25.54 3.76
CA GLY A 179 4.47 26.50 3.85
C GLY A 179 5.77 25.97 4.47
N THR A 180 5.83 24.66 4.81
CA THR A 180 7.04 24.03 5.34
C THR A 180 7.93 23.48 4.22
N SER A 181 9.23 23.47 4.45
CA SER A 181 10.19 22.81 3.55
C SER A 181 10.38 21.31 3.88
N SER A 182 9.93 20.86 5.05
CA SER A 182 10.07 19.49 5.52
C SER A 182 8.86 18.65 5.13
N LEU A 183 9.10 17.43 4.64
CA LEU A 183 8.05 16.44 4.29
C LEU A 183 7.83 15.40 5.39
N ALA A 184 8.48 15.55 6.55
CA ALA A 184 8.27 14.67 7.70
C ALA A 184 6.85 14.87 8.27
N PHE A 185 6.13 13.79 8.58
CA PHE A 185 4.78 13.87 9.14
C PHE A 185 4.73 14.70 10.44
N GLU A 186 5.76 14.58 11.29
CA GLU A 186 5.83 15.34 12.54
C GLU A 186 5.90 16.86 12.31
N ASP A 187 6.58 17.31 11.27
CA ASP A 187 6.72 18.73 10.95
C ASP A 187 5.45 19.23 10.26
N LEU A 188 4.87 18.44 9.36
CA LEU A 188 3.58 18.76 8.73
C LEU A 188 2.46 18.89 9.77
N LEU A 189 2.41 18.07 10.81
CA LEU A 189 1.42 18.14 11.88
C LEU A 189 1.52 19.40 12.74
N LYS A 190 2.67 20.10 12.72
CA LYS A 190 2.86 21.37 13.41
C LYS A 190 2.41 22.57 12.58
N THR A 191 2.14 22.38 11.28
CA THR A 191 1.70 23.43 10.38
C THR A 191 0.17 23.55 10.39
N SER A 192 -0.34 24.72 10.04
CA SER A 192 -1.76 24.96 9.84
C SER A 192 -2.03 25.15 8.35
N ILE A 193 -2.83 24.28 7.77
CA ILE A 193 -3.27 24.42 6.38
C ILE A 193 -4.42 25.44 6.33
N PRO A 194 -4.38 26.44 5.43
CA PRO A 194 -5.46 27.40 5.28
C PRO A 194 -6.82 26.73 5.08
N ALA A 195 -7.84 27.22 5.78
CA ALA A 195 -9.19 26.63 5.76
C ALA A 195 -9.78 26.60 4.34
N GLU A 196 -9.44 27.56 3.50
CA GLU A 196 -9.87 27.66 2.10
C GLU A 196 -9.30 26.56 1.20
N ASP A 197 -8.08 26.06 1.49
CA ASP A 197 -7.41 25.01 0.72
C ASP A 197 -7.84 23.59 1.16
N GLN A 198 -8.23 23.42 2.43
CA GLN A 198 -8.52 22.12 3.00
C GLN A 198 -9.59 21.32 2.25
N PRO A 199 -10.73 21.88 1.78
CA PRO A 199 -11.73 21.11 1.05
C PRO A 199 -11.21 20.56 -0.29
N GLY A 200 -10.42 21.35 -1.02
CA GLY A 200 -9.81 20.91 -2.28
C GLY A 200 -8.79 19.79 -2.09
N ILE A 201 -7.89 19.96 -1.12
CA ILE A 201 -6.89 18.95 -0.75
C ILE A 201 -7.58 17.66 -0.30
N ALA A 202 -8.55 17.76 0.62
CA ALA A 202 -9.29 16.61 1.13
C ALA A 202 -10.01 15.85 0.01
N LEU A 203 -10.62 16.54 -0.95
CA LEU A 203 -11.28 15.90 -2.10
C LEU A 203 -10.30 15.07 -2.93
N LEU A 204 -9.13 15.62 -3.23
CA LEU A 204 -8.10 14.91 -4.00
C LEU A 204 -7.57 13.68 -3.22
N LEU A 205 -7.37 13.80 -1.91
CA LEU A 205 -6.98 12.68 -1.06
C LEU A 205 -8.06 11.59 -1.02
N ILE A 206 -9.35 11.97 -0.88
CA ILE A 206 -10.48 11.03 -0.87
C ILE A 206 -10.59 10.29 -2.21
N ILE A 207 -10.48 11.00 -3.35
CA ILE A 207 -10.53 10.36 -4.67
C ILE A 207 -9.31 9.46 -4.90
N GLY A 208 -8.11 9.96 -4.61
CA GLY A 208 -6.87 9.22 -4.81
C GLY A 208 -6.83 7.96 -3.97
N PHE A 209 -6.91 8.07 -2.66
CA PHE A 209 -6.93 6.91 -1.76
C PHE A 209 -8.18 6.04 -1.95
N GLY A 210 -9.34 6.63 -2.21
CA GLY A 210 -10.59 5.92 -2.49
C GLY A 210 -10.47 5.03 -3.73
N THR A 211 -9.78 5.47 -4.77
CA THR A 211 -9.48 4.65 -5.95
C THR A 211 -8.58 3.47 -5.60
N LEU A 212 -7.54 3.68 -4.77
CA LEU A 212 -6.63 2.63 -4.30
C LEU A 212 -7.34 1.60 -3.41
N VAL A 213 -8.23 2.05 -2.54
CA VAL A 213 -9.09 1.19 -1.70
C VAL A 213 -10.17 0.48 -2.54
N SER A 214 -10.40 0.92 -3.77
CA SER A 214 -11.54 0.53 -4.62
C SER A 214 -12.90 0.94 -4.02
N LEU A 215 -12.99 2.17 -3.53
CA LEU A 215 -14.24 2.77 -3.06
C LEU A 215 -15.20 2.99 -4.25
N PHE A 216 -16.49 2.80 -4.03
CA PHE A 216 -17.51 3.18 -5.01
C PHE A 216 -17.37 4.68 -5.37
N PRO A 217 -17.42 5.08 -6.67
CA PRO A 217 -17.63 4.27 -7.87
C PRO A 217 -16.37 3.66 -8.50
N PHE A 218 -15.17 3.89 -7.94
CA PHE A 218 -13.86 3.49 -8.52
C PHE A 218 -13.49 2.02 -8.27
N HIS A 219 -14.45 1.14 -7.97
CA HIS A 219 -14.23 -0.24 -7.52
C HIS A 219 -14.06 -1.27 -8.65
N SER A 220 -14.46 -0.94 -9.89
CA SER A 220 -14.69 -1.93 -10.96
C SER A 220 -13.43 -2.66 -11.45
N TRP A 221 -12.25 -2.23 -11.04
CA TRP A 221 -10.98 -2.86 -11.37
C TRP A 221 -10.64 -4.04 -10.44
N ALA A 222 -11.09 -3.99 -9.17
CA ALA A 222 -10.57 -4.85 -8.11
C ALA A 222 -11.04 -6.32 -8.24
N ALA A 223 -12.34 -6.58 -8.34
CA ALA A 223 -12.86 -7.95 -8.40
C ALA A 223 -12.35 -8.76 -9.60
N PRO A 224 -12.34 -8.24 -10.84
CA PRO A 224 -11.72 -8.93 -11.98
C PRO A 224 -10.23 -9.19 -11.79
N THR A 225 -9.52 -8.24 -11.18
CA THR A 225 -8.09 -8.36 -10.89
C THR A 225 -7.83 -9.54 -9.94
N TYR A 226 -8.58 -9.65 -8.84
CA TYR A 226 -8.40 -10.75 -7.88
C TYR A 226 -8.82 -12.10 -8.45
N ALA A 227 -9.83 -12.14 -9.28
CA ALA A 227 -10.25 -13.36 -9.96
C ALA A 227 -9.23 -13.84 -11.02
N SER A 228 -8.54 -12.91 -11.69
CA SER A 228 -7.52 -13.23 -12.69
C SER A 228 -6.17 -13.57 -12.07
N ALA A 229 -5.78 -12.86 -11.02
CA ALA A 229 -4.45 -13.01 -10.41
C ALA A 229 -4.27 -14.39 -9.75
N PRO A 230 -3.04 -14.94 -9.72
CA PRO A 230 -2.71 -16.06 -8.85
C PRO A 230 -2.98 -15.71 -7.37
N ALA A 231 -3.42 -16.71 -6.59
CA ALA A 231 -3.85 -16.49 -5.21
C ALA A 231 -2.87 -15.68 -4.32
N PRO A 232 -1.54 -15.92 -4.33
CA PRO A 232 -0.63 -15.13 -3.51
C PRO A 232 -0.57 -13.65 -3.90
N ILE A 233 -0.79 -13.31 -5.18
CA ILE A 233 -0.87 -11.91 -5.63
C ILE A 233 -2.13 -11.28 -5.09
N SER A 234 -3.26 -11.97 -5.18
CA SER A 234 -4.53 -11.52 -4.61
C SER A 234 -4.42 -11.34 -3.09
N MET A 235 -3.68 -12.23 -2.39
CA MET A 235 -3.40 -12.10 -0.95
C MET A 235 -2.63 -10.81 -0.64
N LEU A 236 -1.54 -10.54 -1.36
CA LEU A 236 -0.73 -9.33 -1.18
C LEU A 236 -1.55 -8.07 -1.49
N HIS A 237 -2.31 -8.10 -2.58
CA HIS A 237 -3.06 -6.94 -3.02
C HIS A 237 -4.25 -6.65 -2.09
N ALA A 238 -5.13 -7.63 -1.88
CA ALA A 238 -6.31 -7.45 -1.03
C ALA A 238 -5.94 -7.35 0.47
N GLY A 239 -4.93 -8.10 0.89
CA GLY A 239 -4.48 -8.15 2.28
C GLY A 239 -3.68 -6.94 2.73
N VAL A 240 -2.88 -6.34 1.84
CA VAL A 240 -1.89 -5.32 2.21
C VAL A 240 -2.04 -4.04 1.39
N LEU A 241 -1.83 -4.10 0.05
CA LEU A 241 -1.73 -2.89 -0.77
C LEU A 241 -3.00 -2.04 -0.74
N LYS A 242 -4.16 -2.67 -0.72
CA LYS A 242 -5.44 -1.99 -0.64
C LYS A 242 -5.61 -1.20 0.67
N LYS A 243 -5.02 -1.69 1.78
CA LYS A 243 -5.05 -1.01 3.09
C LYS A 243 -4.22 0.27 3.12
N PHE A 244 -3.29 0.43 2.19
CA PHE A 244 -2.53 1.67 2.06
C PHE A 244 -3.45 2.90 1.91
N GLY A 245 -4.53 2.79 1.14
CA GLY A 245 -5.48 3.88 0.97
C GLY A 245 -6.19 4.28 2.26
N LEU A 246 -6.66 3.29 3.06
CA LEU A 246 -7.25 3.57 4.37
C LEU A 246 -6.22 4.13 5.35
N TYR A 247 -5.03 3.52 5.41
CA TYR A 247 -3.94 4.00 6.24
C TYR A 247 -3.58 5.45 5.91
N GLY A 248 -3.48 5.78 4.61
CA GLY A 248 -3.17 7.13 4.15
C GLY A 248 -4.25 8.15 4.54
N LEU A 249 -5.54 7.82 4.36
CA LEU A 249 -6.64 8.69 4.77
C LEU A 249 -6.61 8.96 6.28
N LEU A 250 -6.42 7.92 7.11
CA LEU A 250 -6.31 8.08 8.56
C LEU A 250 -5.07 8.88 8.97
N ARG A 251 -3.96 8.70 8.25
CA ARG A 251 -2.70 9.39 8.54
C ARG A 251 -2.75 10.86 8.20
N LEU A 252 -3.43 11.23 7.12
CA LEU A 252 -3.47 12.60 6.62
C LEU A 252 -4.70 13.38 7.09
N HIS A 253 -5.72 12.70 7.64
CA HIS A 253 -6.91 13.35 8.22
C HIS A 253 -6.56 14.49 9.20
N PRO A 254 -5.61 14.35 10.14
CA PRO A 254 -5.30 15.43 11.10
C PRO A 254 -4.72 16.68 10.45
N LEU A 255 -4.21 16.60 9.22
CA LEU A 255 -3.65 17.74 8.49
C LEU A 255 -4.72 18.62 7.85
N VAL A 256 -5.89 18.06 7.51
CA VAL A 256 -6.99 18.75 6.82
C VAL A 256 -8.35 18.42 7.46
N PRO A 257 -8.53 18.64 8.76
CA PRO A 257 -9.72 18.19 9.49
C PRO A 257 -11.01 18.86 9.01
N GLU A 258 -10.98 20.18 8.69
CA GLU A 258 -12.13 20.91 8.17
C GLU A 258 -12.51 20.43 6.76
N GLY A 259 -11.52 20.18 5.91
CA GLY A 259 -11.74 19.62 4.59
C GLY A 259 -12.35 18.21 4.63
N MET A 260 -11.90 17.36 5.54
CA MET A 260 -12.50 16.03 5.72
C MET A 260 -13.93 16.12 6.27
N SER A 261 -14.20 17.04 7.20
CA SER A 261 -15.55 17.31 7.71
C SER A 261 -16.48 17.84 6.62
N HIS A 262 -15.98 18.68 5.72
CA HIS A 262 -16.73 19.21 4.58
C HIS A 262 -17.27 18.09 3.67
N TRP A 263 -16.46 17.08 3.40
CA TRP A 263 -16.81 15.95 2.53
C TRP A 263 -17.38 14.73 3.25
N LEU A 264 -17.61 14.80 4.56
CA LEU A 264 -18.07 13.69 5.39
C LEU A 264 -19.33 13.01 4.82
N ASN A 265 -20.35 13.79 4.45
CA ASN A 265 -21.60 13.27 3.91
C ASN A 265 -21.38 12.55 2.56
N LEU A 266 -20.50 13.07 1.69
CA LEU A 266 -20.12 12.40 0.45
C LEU A 266 -19.44 11.05 0.75
N VAL A 267 -18.47 11.04 1.65
CA VAL A 267 -17.76 9.83 2.05
C VAL A 267 -18.73 8.79 2.60
N ILE A 268 -19.66 9.17 3.49
CA ILE A 268 -20.70 8.27 4.01
C ILE A 268 -21.53 7.66 2.89
N VAL A 269 -21.99 8.46 1.92
CA VAL A 269 -22.77 7.97 0.76
C VAL A 269 -21.95 6.97 -0.07
N LEU A 270 -20.67 7.24 -0.31
CA LEU A 270 -19.79 6.35 -1.05
C LEU A 270 -19.54 5.03 -0.29
N LEU A 271 -19.38 5.09 1.03
CA LEU A 271 -19.22 3.91 1.89
C LEU A 271 -20.51 3.05 1.92
N ILE A 272 -21.67 3.68 2.05
CA ILE A 272 -22.97 2.99 1.97
C ILE A 272 -23.12 2.34 0.59
N GLY A 273 -22.78 3.05 -0.49
CA GLY A 273 -22.76 2.50 -1.86
C GLY A 273 -21.84 1.28 -1.96
N ASN A 274 -20.68 1.31 -1.33
CA ASN A 274 -19.77 0.16 -1.27
C ASN A 274 -20.40 -1.03 -0.55
N ILE A 275 -21.00 -0.82 0.61
CA ILE A 275 -21.60 -1.89 1.41
C ILE A 275 -22.84 -2.46 0.71
N LEU A 276 -23.80 -1.62 0.34
CA LEU A 276 -25.08 -2.08 -0.17
C LEU A 276 -24.99 -2.56 -1.63
N TRP A 277 -24.47 -1.72 -2.54
CA TRP A 277 -24.41 -2.04 -3.96
C TRP A 277 -23.45 -3.20 -4.23
N ILE A 278 -22.22 -3.11 -3.72
CA ILE A 278 -21.25 -4.18 -3.95
C ILE A 278 -21.65 -5.44 -3.17
N GLY A 279 -22.27 -5.31 -2.01
CA GLY A 279 -22.85 -6.44 -1.27
C GLY A 279 -23.90 -7.17 -2.11
N PHE A 280 -24.85 -6.44 -2.70
CA PHE A 280 -25.84 -7.00 -3.61
C PHE A 280 -25.19 -7.68 -4.82
N VAL A 281 -24.20 -7.06 -5.45
CA VAL A 281 -23.44 -7.66 -6.55
C VAL A 281 -22.73 -8.94 -6.09
N THR A 282 -22.18 -8.95 -4.89
CA THR A 282 -21.43 -10.10 -4.32
C THR A 282 -22.33 -11.33 -4.18
N ILE A 283 -23.54 -11.17 -3.61
CA ILE A 283 -24.48 -12.30 -3.40
C ILE A 283 -24.99 -12.88 -4.73
N ASN A 284 -25.06 -12.06 -5.77
CA ASN A 284 -25.53 -12.50 -7.10
C ASN A 284 -24.40 -13.12 -7.96
N GLN A 285 -23.16 -13.18 -7.48
CA GLN A 285 -22.06 -13.79 -8.23
C GLN A 285 -22.16 -15.32 -8.26
N LYS A 286 -22.07 -15.86 -9.48
CA LYS A 286 -22.04 -17.31 -9.68
C LYS A 286 -20.64 -17.92 -9.57
N ARG A 287 -19.59 -17.10 -9.74
CA ARG A 287 -18.19 -17.51 -9.71
C ARG A 287 -17.60 -17.15 -8.35
N LEU A 288 -17.03 -18.14 -7.65
CA LEU A 288 -16.45 -17.96 -6.32
C LEU A 288 -15.31 -16.93 -6.29
N ASP A 289 -14.45 -16.93 -7.32
CA ASP A 289 -13.32 -16.01 -7.44
C ASP A 289 -13.77 -14.54 -7.56
N LEU A 290 -14.81 -14.26 -8.36
CA LEU A 290 -15.42 -12.93 -8.47
C LEU A 290 -16.20 -12.55 -7.19
N MET A 291 -16.90 -13.51 -6.57
CA MET A 291 -17.59 -13.29 -5.31
C MET A 291 -16.62 -12.86 -4.20
N LEU A 292 -15.50 -13.57 -4.04
CA LEU A 292 -14.44 -13.20 -3.08
C LEU A 292 -13.82 -11.84 -3.40
N GLY A 293 -13.62 -11.54 -4.68
CA GLY A 293 -13.13 -10.25 -5.14
C GLY A 293 -14.07 -9.10 -4.77
N ASN A 294 -15.37 -9.23 -5.06
CA ASN A 294 -16.38 -8.23 -4.69
C ASN A 294 -16.55 -8.13 -3.16
N SER A 295 -16.51 -9.25 -2.44
CA SER A 295 -16.52 -9.25 -0.98
C SER A 295 -15.36 -8.45 -0.40
N SER A 296 -14.15 -8.58 -0.97
CA SER A 296 -13.01 -7.75 -0.57
C SER A 296 -13.23 -6.25 -0.81
N VAL A 297 -13.99 -5.88 -1.84
CA VAL A 297 -14.39 -4.49 -2.09
C VAL A 297 -15.41 -4.02 -1.07
N MET A 298 -16.46 -4.78 -0.85
CA MET A 298 -17.52 -4.48 0.11
C MET A 298 -16.98 -4.22 1.52
N HIS A 299 -16.04 -5.05 1.99
CA HIS A 299 -15.44 -4.91 3.33
C HIS A 299 -14.53 -3.68 3.50
N MET A 300 -14.25 -2.92 2.43
CA MET A 300 -13.54 -1.64 2.55
C MET A 300 -14.49 -0.47 2.89
N GLY A 301 -15.78 -0.60 2.66
CA GLY A 301 -16.80 0.34 3.11
C GLY A 301 -17.17 0.14 4.57
#